data_be0a09160c0832d09fadaebe6b77676c
#
_entry.id   be0a09160c0832d09fadaebe6b77676c
#
_cell.length_a   1.000
_cell.length_b   1.000
_cell.length_c   1.000
_cell.angle_alpha   90.00
_cell.angle_beta   90.00
_cell.angle_gamma   90.00
#
_symmetry.space_group_name_H-M   'P 1'
#
loop_
_entity.id
_entity.type
_entity.pdbx_description
1 polymer ?
#
loop_
_entity_poly.entity_id
_entity_poly.type
_entity_poly.pdbx_seq_one_letter_code
_entity_poly.pdbx_strand_id
1 'polypeptide(L)'
;MINPTQVETESLEEQNKKLLKIQHALEKKVSQLKDFAGIITHDVRGPAHNISKMLEMYENTDDPELKKASMDYLKKISNDLTNNLNELIQILQIHLEKDIPASDCVFEDVINSASLQLQDIIQQKNAVITMDLAVTNILYPKVYLQSILYNLLSNSLKYTKPNIPPAIHISTYENEGNSYLSLSDNGLGIDLNKFGHLLFKFQKSFHSGYDSKGIGLYLIKNQIEEQGGSINCTSEPQIGTKFTVRF
;
A
#
# COMPACT_ATOMS: atom_id res chain seq x y z
N MET A 1 -17.77 -48.36 25.99
CA MET A 1 -16.32 -48.16 26.26
C MET A 1 -15.69 -47.69 24.96
N ILE A 2 -15.20 -46.45 24.96
CA ILE A 2 -14.51 -45.90 23.79
C ILE A 2 -13.15 -46.59 23.70
N ASN A 3 -12.79 -47.09 22.53
CA ASN A 3 -11.53 -47.82 22.30
C ASN A 3 -10.33 -46.83 22.40
N PRO A 4 -9.35 -47.05 23.33
CA PRO A 4 -8.21 -46.12 23.52
C PRO A 4 -7.45 -45.85 22.23
N THR A 5 -7.33 -46.80 21.34
CA THR A 5 -6.70 -46.64 20.02
C THR A 5 -7.46 -45.70 19.08
N GLN A 6 -8.78 -45.55 19.20
CA GLN A 6 -9.55 -44.56 18.41
C GLN A 6 -9.32 -43.14 18.88
N VAL A 7 -9.20 -42.93 20.18
CA VAL A 7 -8.92 -41.61 20.76
C VAL A 7 -7.49 -41.14 20.42
N GLU A 8 -6.50 -42.05 20.40
CA GLU A 8 -5.14 -41.73 20.00
C GLU A 8 -5.04 -41.42 18.47
N THR A 9 -5.77 -42.14 17.61
CA THR A 9 -5.78 -41.87 16.17
C THR A 9 -6.45 -40.52 15.85
N GLU A 10 -7.58 -40.20 16.47
CA GLU A 10 -8.23 -38.88 16.32
C GLU A 10 -7.31 -37.73 16.78
N SER A 11 -6.60 -37.92 17.89
CA SER A 11 -5.61 -36.92 18.40
C SER A 11 -4.44 -36.73 17.43
N LEU A 12 -3.92 -37.79 16.83
CA LEU A 12 -2.84 -37.74 15.84
C LEU A 12 -3.29 -37.09 14.51
N GLU A 13 -4.50 -37.33 14.06
CA GLU A 13 -5.07 -36.72 12.88
C GLU A 13 -5.27 -35.20 13.09
N GLU A 14 -5.71 -34.79 14.25
CA GLU A 14 -5.88 -33.38 14.61
C GLU A 14 -4.55 -32.66 14.72
N GLN A 15 -3.53 -33.31 15.31
CA GLN A 15 -2.16 -32.81 15.34
C GLN A 15 -1.54 -32.68 13.94
N ASN A 16 -1.71 -33.68 13.07
CA ASN A 16 -1.26 -33.63 11.68
C ASN A 16 -1.92 -32.50 10.90
N LYS A 17 -3.25 -32.29 11.08
CA LYS A 17 -3.97 -31.19 10.45
C LYS A 17 -3.47 -29.82 10.91
N LYS A 18 -3.10 -29.72 12.18
CA LYS A 18 -2.51 -28.50 12.76
C LYS A 18 -1.11 -28.24 12.21
N LEU A 19 -0.28 -29.27 12.12
CA LEU A 19 1.07 -29.19 11.55
C LEU A 19 1.03 -28.79 10.07
N LEU A 20 0.15 -29.37 9.27
CA LEU A 20 -0.03 -29.01 7.86
C LEU A 20 -0.44 -27.55 7.69
N LYS A 21 -1.33 -27.03 8.55
CA LYS A 21 -1.71 -25.60 8.54
C LYS A 21 -0.52 -24.70 8.87
N ILE A 22 0.28 -25.07 9.87
CA ILE A 22 1.48 -24.32 10.27
C ILE A 22 2.53 -24.35 9.16
N GLN A 23 2.75 -25.52 8.56
CA GLN A 23 3.67 -25.68 7.43
C GLN A 23 3.27 -24.78 6.25
N HIS A 24 2.01 -24.81 5.84
CA HIS A 24 1.50 -23.98 4.75
C HIS A 24 1.61 -22.47 5.04
N ALA A 25 1.35 -22.07 6.29
CA ALA A 25 1.53 -20.69 6.74
C ALA A 25 3.01 -20.28 6.70
N LEU A 26 3.92 -21.17 7.09
CA LEU A 26 5.36 -20.94 7.06
C LEU A 26 5.88 -20.85 5.62
N GLU A 27 5.47 -21.75 4.73
CA GLU A 27 5.84 -21.71 3.31
C GLU A 27 5.38 -20.42 2.65
N LYS A 28 4.16 -19.95 2.96
CA LYS A 28 3.65 -18.65 2.50
C LYS A 28 4.53 -17.49 2.98
N LYS A 29 4.94 -17.50 4.26
CA LYS A 29 5.84 -16.47 4.82
C LYS A 29 7.24 -16.51 4.21
N VAL A 30 7.79 -17.68 3.98
CA VAL A 30 9.10 -17.83 3.32
C VAL A 30 9.05 -17.32 1.87
N SER A 31 7.97 -17.62 1.14
CA SER A 31 7.77 -17.07 -0.21
C SER A 31 7.69 -15.53 -0.19
N GLN A 32 6.92 -14.96 0.72
CA GLN A 32 6.80 -13.52 0.89
C GLN A 32 8.15 -12.85 1.20
N LEU A 33 8.97 -13.46 2.08
CA LEU A 33 10.30 -12.97 2.40
C LEU A 33 11.28 -13.05 1.21
N LYS A 34 11.19 -14.11 0.39
CA LYS A 34 11.99 -14.24 -0.85
C LYS A 34 11.62 -13.17 -1.86
N ASP A 35 10.33 -12.96 -2.07
CA ASP A 35 9.83 -11.91 -2.96
C ASP A 35 10.32 -10.53 -2.48
N PHE A 36 10.24 -10.27 -1.18
CA PHE A 36 10.73 -9.05 -0.56
C PHE A 36 12.26 -8.85 -0.71
N ALA A 37 13.07 -9.89 -0.49
CA ALA A 37 14.52 -9.82 -0.69
C ALA A 37 14.90 -9.53 -2.16
N GLY A 38 14.17 -10.12 -3.10
CA GLY A 38 14.31 -9.83 -4.53
C GLY A 38 14.06 -8.35 -4.86
N ILE A 39 13.04 -7.78 -4.23
CA ILE A 39 12.64 -6.39 -4.36
C ILE A 39 13.71 -5.44 -3.86
N ILE A 40 14.14 -5.60 -2.61
CA ILE A 40 15.20 -4.77 -2.03
C ILE A 40 16.41 -4.76 -2.95
N THR A 41 16.80 -5.93 -3.43
CA THR A 41 17.97 -6.06 -4.30
C THR A 41 17.80 -5.30 -5.61
N HIS A 42 16.63 -5.35 -6.21
CA HIS A 42 16.35 -4.68 -7.49
C HIS A 42 16.21 -3.16 -7.31
N ASP A 43 15.40 -2.73 -6.33
CA ASP A 43 15.01 -1.33 -6.16
C ASP A 43 16.08 -0.46 -5.49
N VAL A 44 17.06 -1.07 -4.82
CA VAL A 44 18.24 -0.39 -4.30
C VAL A 44 19.37 -0.36 -5.33
N ARG A 45 19.54 -1.41 -6.13
CA ARG A 45 20.64 -1.52 -7.11
C ARG A 45 20.56 -0.44 -8.20
N GLY A 46 19.37 -0.18 -8.75
CA GLY A 46 19.16 0.81 -9.80
C GLY A 46 19.56 2.22 -9.37
N PRO A 47 18.96 2.79 -8.32
CA PRO A 47 19.37 4.09 -7.78
C PRO A 47 20.84 4.16 -7.38
N ALA A 48 21.38 3.13 -6.74
CA ALA A 48 22.81 3.09 -6.36
C ALA A 48 23.73 3.18 -7.58
N HIS A 49 23.41 2.46 -8.65
CA HIS A 49 24.16 2.56 -9.91
C HIS A 49 24.05 3.95 -10.56
N ASN A 50 22.87 4.55 -10.54
CA ASN A 50 22.65 5.89 -11.07
C ASN A 50 23.38 6.96 -10.26
N ILE A 51 23.45 6.83 -8.93
CA ILE A 51 24.26 7.71 -8.07
C ILE A 51 25.73 7.64 -8.48
N SER A 52 26.29 6.43 -8.63
CA SER A 52 27.69 6.25 -9.05
C SER A 52 27.98 6.90 -10.42
N LYS A 53 27.07 6.70 -11.38
CA LYS A 53 27.18 7.32 -12.72
C LYS A 53 27.14 8.84 -12.69
N MET A 54 26.26 9.42 -11.87
CA MET A 54 26.14 10.88 -11.75
C MET A 54 27.33 11.49 -11.04
N LEU A 55 27.90 10.80 -10.05
CA LEU A 55 29.16 11.22 -9.41
C LEU A 55 30.31 11.20 -10.40
N GLU A 56 30.48 10.14 -11.17
CA GLU A 56 31.48 10.04 -12.22
C GLU A 56 31.34 11.17 -13.25
N MET A 57 30.10 11.47 -13.65
CA MET A 57 29.83 12.59 -14.58
C MET A 57 30.15 13.95 -13.96
N TYR A 58 29.84 14.14 -12.67
CA TYR A 58 30.17 15.36 -11.94
C TYR A 58 31.71 15.58 -11.82
N GLU A 59 32.45 14.50 -11.55
CA GLU A 59 33.92 14.55 -11.41
C GLU A 59 34.65 14.78 -12.73
N ASN A 60 34.13 14.23 -13.83
CA ASN A 60 34.76 14.25 -15.13
C ASN A 60 34.36 15.44 -16.03
N THR A 61 33.55 16.38 -15.57
CA THR A 61 33.16 17.57 -16.32
C THR A 61 33.65 18.85 -15.65
N ASP A 62 34.09 19.82 -16.42
CA ASP A 62 34.38 21.19 -15.96
C ASP A 62 33.22 22.15 -16.28
N ASP A 63 32.22 21.72 -17.01
CA ASP A 63 31.04 22.51 -17.36
C ASP A 63 30.14 22.75 -16.12
N PRO A 64 29.94 24.02 -15.68
CA PRO A 64 29.16 24.35 -14.51
C PRO A 64 27.68 23.93 -14.61
N GLU A 65 27.09 23.99 -15.82
CA GLU A 65 25.69 23.59 -16.05
C GLU A 65 25.52 22.08 -15.90
N LEU A 66 26.46 21.30 -16.44
CA LEU A 66 26.48 19.85 -16.28
C LEU A 66 26.72 19.43 -14.83
N LYS A 67 27.61 20.12 -14.12
CA LYS A 67 27.81 19.91 -12.67
C LYS A 67 26.53 20.13 -11.87
N LYS A 68 25.84 21.25 -12.14
CA LYS A 68 24.58 21.59 -11.49
C LYS A 68 23.51 20.55 -11.79
N ALA A 69 23.32 20.19 -13.06
CA ALA A 69 22.35 19.18 -13.48
C ALA A 69 22.62 17.82 -12.82
N SER A 70 23.89 17.38 -12.74
CA SER A 70 24.27 16.14 -12.07
C SER A 70 23.94 16.17 -10.58
N MET A 71 24.21 17.30 -9.91
CA MET A 71 23.90 17.48 -8.48
C MET A 71 22.38 17.49 -8.20
N ASP A 72 21.59 18.17 -9.05
CA ASP A 72 20.13 18.19 -8.89
C ASP A 72 19.53 16.80 -9.13
N TYR A 73 20.09 16.04 -10.08
CA TYR A 73 19.68 14.65 -10.31
C TYR A 73 20.08 13.72 -9.17
N LEU A 74 21.28 13.90 -8.58
CA LEU A 74 21.71 13.17 -7.38
C LEU A 74 20.76 13.38 -6.19
N LYS A 75 20.36 14.64 -5.95
CA LYS A 75 19.37 14.95 -4.91
C LYS A 75 18.04 14.24 -5.16
N LYS A 76 17.57 14.24 -6.41
CA LYS A 76 16.35 13.54 -6.79
C LYS A 76 16.46 12.03 -6.52
N ILE A 77 17.52 11.38 -7.01
CA ILE A 77 17.72 9.92 -6.80
C ILE A 77 17.83 9.60 -5.31
N SER A 78 18.50 10.43 -4.51
CA SER A 78 18.63 10.23 -3.07
C SER A 78 17.28 10.28 -2.37
N ASN A 79 16.42 11.24 -2.71
CA ASN A 79 15.07 11.35 -2.17
C ASN A 79 14.21 10.15 -2.59
N ASP A 80 14.26 9.75 -3.85
CA ASP A 80 13.56 8.60 -4.38
C ASP A 80 13.99 7.30 -3.68
N LEU A 81 15.30 7.12 -3.43
CA LEU A 81 15.85 5.98 -2.70
C LEU A 81 15.35 5.96 -1.24
N THR A 82 15.35 7.13 -0.58
CA THR A 82 14.87 7.26 0.80
C THR A 82 13.39 6.90 0.91
N ASN A 83 12.57 7.40 0.00
CA ASN A 83 11.14 7.06 -0.05
C ASN A 83 10.92 5.55 -0.28
N ASN A 84 11.72 4.96 -1.17
CA ASN A 84 11.69 3.52 -1.44
C ASN A 84 12.01 2.68 -0.20
N LEU A 85 13.06 3.06 0.51
CA LEU A 85 13.46 2.38 1.75
C LEU A 85 12.39 2.50 2.83
N ASN A 86 11.75 3.66 2.96
CA ASN A 86 10.65 3.86 3.91
C ASN A 86 9.44 2.97 3.58
N GLU A 87 9.06 2.86 2.30
CA GLU A 87 8.01 1.94 1.85
C GLU A 87 8.37 0.47 2.17
N LEU A 88 9.62 0.07 1.93
CA LEU A 88 10.12 -1.27 2.23
C LEU A 88 10.14 -1.57 3.74
N ILE A 89 10.52 -0.59 4.56
CA ILE A 89 10.48 -0.70 6.02
C ILE A 89 9.05 -0.89 6.52
N GLN A 90 8.08 -0.16 5.97
CA GLN A 90 6.66 -0.36 6.31
C GLN A 90 6.18 -1.78 5.98
N ILE A 91 6.58 -2.32 4.83
CA ILE A 91 6.27 -3.71 4.47
C ILE A 91 6.88 -4.70 5.46
N LEU A 92 8.15 -4.48 5.84
CA LEU A 92 8.85 -5.31 6.84
C LEU A 92 8.16 -5.29 8.20
N GLN A 93 7.79 -4.11 8.67
CA GLN A 93 7.13 -3.95 9.97
C GLN A 93 5.84 -4.79 10.04
N ILE A 94 5.02 -4.77 8.99
CA ILE A 94 3.80 -5.59 8.91
C ILE A 94 4.11 -7.09 8.99
N HIS A 95 5.20 -7.55 8.37
CA HIS A 95 5.54 -8.97 8.37
C HIS A 95 6.23 -9.44 9.67
N LEU A 96 6.84 -8.52 10.42
CA LEU A 96 7.60 -8.82 11.65
C LEU A 96 6.77 -8.63 12.93
N GLU A 97 5.90 -7.63 12.97
CA GLU A 97 5.09 -7.31 14.13
C GLU A 97 3.74 -8.06 14.07
N LYS A 98 3.69 -9.22 14.76
CA LYS A 98 2.48 -10.06 14.79
C LYS A 98 1.34 -9.48 15.64
N ASP A 99 1.63 -8.55 16.54
CA ASP A 99 0.70 -8.07 17.56
C ASP A 99 0.74 -6.54 17.66
N ILE A 100 0.40 -5.85 16.55
CA ILE A 100 0.19 -4.40 16.67
C ILE A 100 -1.12 -4.17 17.42
N PRO A 101 -1.08 -3.53 18.59
CA PRO A 101 -2.29 -3.37 19.40
C PRO A 101 -3.31 -2.49 18.67
N ALA A 102 -4.55 -2.94 18.66
CA ALA A 102 -5.67 -2.12 18.23
C ALA A 102 -5.90 -0.99 19.25
N SER A 103 -6.21 0.19 18.76
CA SER A 103 -6.60 1.35 19.57
C SER A 103 -7.88 1.95 19.00
N ASP A 104 -8.60 2.72 19.80
CA ASP A 104 -9.74 3.49 19.33
C ASP A 104 -9.26 4.60 18.39
N CYS A 105 -9.65 4.53 17.13
CA CYS A 105 -9.22 5.44 16.07
C CYS A 105 -10.43 6.25 15.59
N VAL A 106 -10.30 7.57 15.63
CA VAL A 106 -11.28 8.50 15.04
C VAL A 106 -10.93 8.65 13.56
N PHE A 107 -11.84 8.28 12.66
CA PHE A 107 -11.60 8.33 11.21
C PHE A 107 -11.25 9.73 10.73
N GLU A 108 -11.94 10.76 11.21
CA GLU A 108 -11.70 12.15 10.84
C GLU A 108 -10.25 12.59 11.15
N ASP A 109 -9.74 12.24 12.34
CA ASP A 109 -8.36 12.56 12.74
C ASP A 109 -7.33 11.91 11.82
N VAL A 110 -7.55 10.65 11.46
CA VAL A 110 -6.62 9.91 10.60
C VAL A 110 -6.68 10.42 9.16
N ILE A 111 -7.88 10.75 8.64
CA ILE A 111 -8.06 11.35 7.32
C ILE A 111 -7.37 12.72 7.27
N ASN A 112 -7.56 13.55 8.28
CA ASN A 112 -6.94 14.88 8.37
C ASN A 112 -5.41 14.78 8.44
N SER A 113 -4.88 13.81 9.21
CA SER A 113 -3.43 13.54 9.27
C SER A 113 -2.85 13.12 7.92
N ALA A 114 -3.53 12.23 7.18
CA ALA A 114 -3.11 11.82 5.86
C ALA A 114 -3.19 12.97 4.85
N SER A 115 -4.25 13.79 4.92
CA SER A 115 -4.43 14.96 4.07
C SER A 115 -3.35 16.02 4.33
N LEU A 116 -2.94 16.21 5.59
CA LEU A 116 -1.86 17.14 5.94
C LEU A 116 -0.52 16.70 5.34
N GLN A 117 -0.22 15.40 5.33
CA GLN A 117 0.99 14.87 4.70
C GLN A 117 0.99 15.07 3.18
N LEU A 118 -0.17 15.20 2.56
CA LEU A 118 -0.36 15.36 1.12
C LEU A 118 -0.76 16.79 0.72
N GLN A 119 -0.68 17.75 1.65
CA GLN A 119 -1.22 19.10 1.46
C GLN A 119 -0.63 19.82 0.25
N ASP A 120 0.67 19.67 -0.03
CA ASP A 120 1.32 20.35 -1.15
C ASP A 120 0.74 19.87 -2.49
N ILE A 121 0.49 18.56 -2.63
CA ILE A 121 -0.12 17.98 -3.83
C ILE A 121 -1.60 18.37 -3.93
N ILE A 122 -2.32 18.39 -2.80
CA ILE A 122 -3.72 18.80 -2.74
C ILE A 122 -3.87 20.26 -3.22
N GLN A 123 -3.01 21.15 -2.72
CA GLN A 123 -3.00 22.56 -3.13
C GLN A 123 -2.58 22.74 -4.58
N GLN A 124 -1.50 22.09 -5.01
CA GLN A 124 -1.00 22.17 -6.39
C GLN A 124 -2.04 21.74 -7.42
N LYS A 125 -2.82 20.71 -7.10
CA LYS A 125 -3.84 20.15 -8.00
C LYS A 125 -5.24 20.74 -7.79
N ASN A 126 -5.42 21.65 -6.83
CA ASN A 126 -6.71 22.16 -6.39
C ASN A 126 -7.71 21.04 -6.06
N ALA A 127 -7.23 19.99 -5.38
CA ALA A 127 -8.05 18.82 -5.08
C ALA A 127 -9.10 19.14 -4.02
N VAL A 128 -10.30 18.58 -4.20
CA VAL A 128 -11.42 18.71 -3.25
C VAL A 128 -11.63 17.36 -2.57
N ILE A 129 -11.55 17.36 -1.24
CA ILE A 129 -11.82 16.18 -0.42
C ILE A 129 -13.10 16.42 0.37
N THR A 130 -14.07 15.51 0.26
CA THR A 130 -15.34 15.54 0.99
C THR A 130 -15.46 14.29 1.85
N MET A 131 -16.12 14.41 3.00
CA MET A 131 -16.29 13.31 3.95
C MET A 131 -17.76 13.14 4.34
N ASP A 132 -18.19 11.88 4.45
CA ASP A 132 -19.49 11.46 5.03
C ASP A 132 -19.22 10.29 5.98
N LEU A 133 -19.05 10.59 7.27
CA LEU A 133 -18.57 9.65 8.27
C LEU A 133 -19.72 9.20 9.19
N ALA A 134 -20.56 8.26 8.73
CA ALA A 134 -21.62 7.68 9.55
C ALA A 134 -21.07 6.81 10.70
N VAL A 135 -19.92 6.15 10.49
CA VAL A 135 -19.12 5.51 11.54
C VAL A 135 -17.95 6.45 11.85
N THR A 136 -17.88 6.97 13.06
CA THR A 136 -16.85 7.95 13.46
C THR A 136 -15.58 7.31 13.99
N ASN A 137 -15.70 6.14 14.65
CA ASN A 137 -14.60 5.48 15.36
C ASN A 137 -14.50 4.01 14.95
N ILE A 138 -13.29 3.47 15.08
CA ILE A 138 -13.03 2.05 14.90
C ILE A 138 -11.91 1.57 15.84
N LEU A 139 -12.06 0.37 16.40
CA LEU A 139 -10.98 -0.31 17.12
C LEU A 139 -10.08 -1.02 16.12
N TYR A 140 -8.94 -0.41 15.80
CA TYR A 140 -8.03 -0.89 14.75
C TYR A 140 -6.58 -0.48 15.03
N PRO A 141 -5.54 -1.18 14.50
CA PRO A 141 -4.17 -0.71 14.58
C PRO A 141 -4.02 0.65 13.88
N LYS A 142 -3.73 1.70 14.65
CA LYS A 142 -3.68 3.08 14.15
C LYS A 142 -2.71 3.25 12.98
N VAL A 143 -1.53 2.61 13.06
CA VAL A 143 -0.53 2.66 11.99
C VAL A 143 -1.03 2.03 10.68
N TYR A 144 -1.87 1.00 10.75
CA TYR A 144 -2.48 0.40 9.56
C TYR A 144 -3.55 1.31 8.97
N LEU A 145 -4.42 1.88 9.80
CA LEU A 145 -5.44 2.80 9.33
C LEU A 145 -4.83 4.05 8.66
N GLN A 146 -3.74 4.58 9.23
CA GLN A 146 -2.96 5.68 8.63
C GLN A 146 -2.36 5.28 7.28
N SER A 147 -1.75 4.11 7.20
CA SER A 147 -1.18 3.57 5.97
C SER A 147 -2.25 3.38 4.87
N ILE A 148 -3.41 2.80 5.23
CA ILE A 148 -4.53 2.57 4.30
C ILE A 148 -5.01 3.91 3.72
N LEU A 149 -5.31 4.89 4.58
CA LEU A 149 -5.83 6.19 4.16
C LEU A 149 -4.79 6.97 3.34
N TYR A 150 -3.53 7.00 3.76
CA TYR A 150 -2.45 7.64 3.01
C TYR A 150 -2.30 7.05 1.61
N ASN A 151 -2.24 5.73 1.48
CA ASN A 151 -2.08 5.06 0.19
C ASN A 151 -3.26 5.29 -0.75
N LEU A 152 -4.49 5.21 -0.24
CA LEU A 152 -5.68 5.44 -1.06
C LEU A 152 -5.78 6.91 -1.50
N LEU A 153 -5.56 7.88 -0.60
CA LEU A 153 -5.55 9.32 -0.92
C LEU A 153 -4.43 9.68 -1.90
N SER A 154 -3.21 9.19 -1.65
CA SER A 154 -2.06 9.42 -2.52
C SER A 154 -2.31 8.88 -3.93
N ASN A 155 -2.92 7.70 -4.08
CA ASN A 155 -3.30 7.14 -5.37
C ASN A 155 -4.32 8.03 -6.08
N SER A 156 -5.37 8.49 -5.41
CA SER A 156 -6.38 9.37 -5.98
C SER A 156 -5.82 10.73 -6.43
N LEU A 157 -4.84 11.24 -5.71
CA LEU A 157 -4.13 12.47 -6.09
C LEU A 157 -3.13 12.25 -7.22
N LYS A 158 -2.58 11.05 -7.36
CA LYS A 158 -1.59 10.69 -8.36
C LYS A 158 -2.21 10.43 -9.73
N TYR A 159 -3.24 9.61 -9.80
CA TYR A 159 -3.85 9.15 -11.06
C TYR A 159 -5.01 10.01 -11.52
N THR A 160 -4.74 11.30 -11.66
CA THR A 160 -5.73 12.33 -12.02
C THR A 160 -5.80 12.54 -13.53
N LYS A 161 -6.96 12.97 -14.02
CA LYS A 161 -7.13 13.44 -15.39
C LYS A 161 -6.42 14.77 -15.61
N PRO A 162 -5.84 15.00 -16.79
CA PRO A 162 -5.27 16.30 -17.14
C PRO A 162 -6.33 17.41 -17.04
N ASN A 163 -5.97 18.54 -16.44
CA ASN A 163 -6.81 19.74 -16.35
C ASN A 163 -8.16 19.58 -15.62
N ILE A 164 -8.35 18.49 -14.88
CA ILE A 164 -9.54 18.28 -14.06
C ILE A 164 -9.07 18.18 -12.60
N PRO A 165 -9.53 19.08 -11.72
CA PRO A 165 -9.23 18.99 -10.30
C PRO A 165 -9.68 17.63 -9.72
N PRO A 166 -8.85 16.98 -8.92
CA PRO A 166 -9.26 15.76 -8.24
C PRO A 166 -10.42 16.04 -7.29
N ALA A 167 -11.48 15.25 -7.40
CA ALA A 167 -12.58 15.22 -6.45
C ALA A 167 -12.56 13.85 -5.77
N ILE A 168 -12.33 13.86 -4.45
CA ILE A 168 -12.20 12.65 -3.63
C ILE A 168 -13.30 12.66 -2.60
N HIS A 169 -14.04 11.58 -2.51
CA HIS A 169 -15.09 11.41 -1.52
C HIS A 169 -14.78 10.21 -0.62
N ILE A 170 -14.77 10.45 0.69
CA ILE A 170 -14.50 9.43 1.71
C ILE A 170 -15.79 9.23 2.51
N SER A 171 -16.22 8.01 2.66
CA SER A 171 -17.37 7.69 3.50
C SER A 171 -17.10 6.48 4.38
N THR A 172 -17.70 6.49 5.57
CA THR A 172 -17.73 5.33 6.47
C THR A 172 -19.17 4.96 6.76
N TYR A 173 -19.44 3.67 6.83
CA TYR A 173 -20.77 3.14 7.12
C TYR A 173 -20.72 1.76 7.76
N GLU A 174 -21.81 1.34 8.35
CA GLU A 174 -21.96 -0.01 8.87
C GLU A 174 -22.92 -0.81 7.99
N ASN A 175 -22.57 -2.05 7.71
CA ASN A 175 -23.46 -2.98 7.02
C ASN A 175 -23.25 -4.40 7.58
N GLU A 176 -24.33 -5.07 7.95
CA GLU A 176 -24.33 -6.43 8.51
C GLU A 176 -23.33 -6.60 9.68
N GLY A 177 -23.25 -5.59 10.56
CA GLY A 177 -22.38 -5.60 11.74
C GLY A 177 -20.89 -5.43 11.45
N ASN A 178 -20.49 -5.07 10.22
CA ASN A 178 -19.14 -4.74 9.86
C ASN A 178 -19.03 -3.25 9.52
N SER A 179 -17.91 -2.64 9.89
CA SER A 179 -17.57 -1.28 9.52
C SER A 179 -16.91 -1.24 8.15
N TYR A 180 -17.27 -0.26 7.35
CA TYR A 180 -16.72 -0.04 6.01
C TYR A 180 -16.16 1.36 5.87
N LEU A 181 -15.04 1.45 5.15
CA LEU A 181 -14.48 2.70 4.61
C LEU A 181 -14.56 2.64 3.08
N SER A 182 -15.11 3.67 2.46
CA SER A 182 -15.12 3.82 1.02
C SER A 182 -14.42 5.11 0.61
N LEU A 183 -13.53 5.04 -0.36
CA LEU A 183 -12.86 6.18 -0.96
C LEU A 183 -13.06 6.12 -2.47
N SER A 184 -13.65 7.17 -3.04
CA SER A 184 -13.88 7.29 -4.49
C SER A 184 -13.25 8.56 -5.05
N ASP A 185 -12.77 8.50 -6.28
CA ASP A 185 -12.17 9.60 -7.02
C ASP A 185 -12.75 9.72 -8.43
N ASN A 186 -12.53 10.87 -9.06
CA ASN A 186 -12.89 11.17 -10.45
C ASN A 186 -11.69 11.01 -11.41
N GLY A 187 -10.67 10.22 -11.03
CA GLY A 187 -9.40 10.08 -11.74
C GLY A 187 -9.48 9.30 -13.06
N LEU A 188 -8.34 8.79 -13.51
CA LEU A 188 -8.20 8.05 -14.77
C LEU A 188 -9.01 6.75 -14.82
N GLY A 189 -9.35 6.17 -13.67
CA GLY A 189 -9.94 4.86 -13.58
C GLY A 189 -9.01 3.73 -14.04
N ILE A 190 -9.42 2.49 -13.82
CA ILE A 190 -8.66 1.28 -14.12
C ILE A 190 -9.55 0.33 -14.94
N ASP A 191 -9.02 -0.23 -16.01
CA ASP A 191 -9.66 -1.32 -16.74
C ASP A 191 -9.54 -2.63 -15.91
N LEU A 192 -10.56 -2.91 -15.11
CA LEU A 192 -10.57 -4.09 -14.25
C LEU A 192 -10.69 -5.41 -15.01
N ASN A 193 -11.23 -5.41 -16.23
CA ASN A 193 -11.26 -6.61 -17.06
C ASN A 193 -9.84 -7.03 -17.44
N LYS A 194 -8.98 -6.05 -17.73
CA LYS A 194 -7.59 -6.27 -18.11
C LYS A 194 -6.67 -6.42 -16.91
N PHE A 195 -6.82 -5.60 -15.88
CA PHE A 195 -5.86 -5.46 -14.80
C PHE A 195 -6.38 -5.90 -13.42
N GLY A 196 -7.67 -6.21 -13.27
CA GLY A 196 -8.26 -6.52 -11.97
C GLY A 196 -7.54 -7.65 -11.22
N HIS A 197 -7.11 -8.70 -11.92
CA HIS A 197 -6.36 -9.81 -11.34
C HIS A 197 -4.93 -9.46 -10.89
N LEU A 198 -4.44 -8.26 -11.24
CA LEU A 198 -3.12 -7.73 -10.88
C LEU A 198 -3.19 -6.60 -9.84
N LEU A 199 -4.39 -6.05 -9.57
CA LEU A 199 -4.59 -4.81 -8.83
C LEU A 199 -3.90 -4.77 -7.46
N PHE A 200 -3.93 -5.87 -6.76
CA PHE A 200 -3.32 -6.01 -5.43
C PHE A 200 -2.06 -6.88 -5.44
N LYS A 201 -1.50 -7.14 -6.63
CA LYS A 201 -0.24 -7.86 -6.73
C LYS A 201 0.92 -6.89 -6.61
N PHE A 202 1.97 -7.42 -6.06
CA PHE A 202 3.21 -6.68 -5.84
C PHE A 202 3.83 -6.17 -7.17
N GLN A 203 4.37 -4.93 -7.14
CA GLN A 203 5.03 -4.28 -8.28
C GLN A 203 4.19 -4.19 -9.57
N LYS A 204 2.88 -4.01 -9.46
CA LYS A 204 2.02 -3.79 -10.62
C LYS A 204 1.55 -2.34 -10.68
N SER A 205 1.95 -1.65 -11.75
CA SER A 205 1.46 -0.32 -12.13
C SER A 205 0.63 -0.45 -13.40
N PHE A 206 -0.48 0.30 -13.49
CA PHE A 206 -1.46 0.19 -14.57
C PHE A 206 -1.47 1.40 -15.50
N HIS A 207 -0.80 2.47 -15.10
CA HIS A 207 -0.70 3.69 -15.87
C HIS A 207 0.78 3.97 -16.21
N SER A 208 1.13 3.90 -17.49
CA SER A 208 2.46 4.27 -17.99
C SER A 208 2.68 5.77 -17.83
N GLY A 209 3.89 6.16 -17.43
CA GLY A 209 4.26 7.57 -17.23
C GLY A 209 4.04 8.13 -15.83
N TYR A 210 3.51 7.32 -14.90
CA TYR A 210 3.43 7.67 -13.48
C TYR A 210 4.51 6.92 -12.69
N ASP A 211 5.25 7.64 -11.87
CA ASP A 211 6.26 7.06 -11.00
C ASP A 211 5.57 6.27 -9.87
N SER A 212 5.26 5.00 -10.14
CA SER A 212 4.59 4.12 -9.19
C SER A 212 5.16 2.72 -9.25
N LYS A 213 5.54 2.20 -8.10
CA LYS A 213 6.14 0.86 -7.95
C LYS A 213 5.12 -0.25 -7.78
N GLY A 214 3.84 0.10 -7.65
CA GLY A 214 2.77 -0.89 -7.43
C GLY A 214 2.85 -1.59 -6.07
N ILE A 215 3.38 -0.93 -5.05
CA ILE A 215 3.58 -1.47 -3.71
C ILE A 215 2.41 -1.12 -2.79
N GLY A 216 1.88 0.11 -2.86
CA GLY A 216 0.90 0.64 -1.91
C GLY A 216 -0.37 -0.20 -1.79
N LEU A 217 -0.99 -0.60 -2.90
CA LEU A 217 -2.19 -1.44 -2.86
C LEU A 217 -1.92 -2.86 -2.34
N TYR A 218 -0.77 -3.43 -2.65
CA TYR A 218 -0.33 -4.71 -2.08
C TYR A 218 -0.18 -4.61 -0.57
N LEU A 219 0.46 -3.54 -0.09
CA LEU A 219 0.71 -3.26 1.32
C LEU A 219 -0.60 -3.19 2.10
N ILE A 220 -1.51 -2.31 1.70
CA ILE A 220 -2.78 -2.11 2.42
C ILE A 220 -3.67 -3.35 2.37
N LYS A 221 -3.64 -4.13 1.29
CA LYS A 221 -4.36 -5.40 1.23
C LYS A 221 -3.87 -6.37 2.31
N ASN A 222 -2.54 -6.53 2.46
CA ASN A 222 -1.99 -7.41 3.49
C ASN A 222 -2.35 -6.93 4.90
N GLN A 223 -2.25 -5.61 5.18
CA GLN A 223 -2.65 -4.99 6.46
C GLN A 223 -4.12 -5.28 6.80
N ILE A 224 -5.00 -5.14 5.83
CA ILE A 224 -6.44 -5.37 5.99
C ILE A 224 -6.74 -6.86 6.21
N GLU A 225 -6.17 -7.74 5.39
CA GLU A 225 -6.38 -9.19 5.49
C GLU A 225 -5.81 -9.78 6.79
N GLU A 226 -4.72 -9.23 7.31
CA GLU A 226 -4.13 -9.64 8.59
C GLU A 226 -5.06 -9.35 9.76
N GLN A 227 -5.87 -8.31 9.68
CA GLN A 227 -6.91 -7.97 10.67
C GLN A 227 -8.27 -8.64 10.38
N GLY A 228 -8.35 -9.56 9.41
CA GLY A 228 -9.58 -10.29 9.06
C GLY A 228 -10.53 -9.51 8.15
N GLY A 229 -10.12 -8.33 7.68
CA GLY A 229 -10.87 -7.50 6.76
C GLY A 229 -10.71 -7.90 5.29
N SER A 230 -11.27 -7.07 4.41
CA SER A 230 -11.12 -7.24 2.96
C SER A 230 -11.13 -5.89 2.25
N ILE A 231 -10.49 -5.81 1.08
CA ILE A 231 -10.53 -4.64 0.22
C ILE A 231 -11.03 -5.01 -1.17
N ASN A 232 -11.96 -4.22 -1.70
CA ASN A 232 -12.50 -4.33 -3.04
C ASN A 232 -12.29 -3.04 -3.82
N CYS A 233 -12.30 -3.15 -5.15
CA CYS A 233 -12.19 -2.04 -6.06
C CYS A 233 -13.27 -2.13 -7.13
N THR A 234 -13.94 -1.03 -7.38
CA THR A 234 -14.76 -0.80 -8.57
C THR A 234 -14.18 0.38 -9.32
N SER A 235 -13.99 0.26 -10.62
CA SER A 235 -13.37 1.29 -11.43
C SER A 235 -13.79 1.17 -12.89
N GLU A 236 -13.87 2.31 -13.55
CA GLU A 236 -14.13 2.41 -14.96
C GLU A 236 -13.18 3.42 -15.59
N PRO A 237 -12.50 3.06 -16.70
CA PRO A 237 -11.59 3.96 -17.40
C PRO A 237 -12.25 5.30 -17.73
N GLN A 238 -11.54 6.39 -17.46
CA GLN A 238 -11.99 7.77 -17.64
C GLN A 238 -13.18 8.21 -16.78
N ILE A 239 -13.67 7.39 -15.87
CA ILE A 239 -14.70 7.77 -14.89
C ILE A 239 -14.05 8.04 -13.53
N GLY A 240 -13.35 7.03 -12.97
CA GLY A 240 -12.68 7.11 -11.68
C GLY A 240 -12.58 5.75 -11.00
N THR A 241 -12.15 5.76 -9.75
CA THR A 241 -11.94 4.54 -8.96
C THR A 241 -12.62 4.66 -7.60
N LYS A 242 -13.19 3.57 -7.12
CA LYS A 242 -13.72 3.45 -5.77
C LYS A 242 -13.11 2.22 -5.10
N PHE A 243 -12.41 2.43 -4.00
CA PHE A 243 -11.98 1.38 -3.09
C PHE A 243 -12.95 1.27 -1.93
N THR A 244 -13.25 0.04 -1.51
CA THR A 244 -14.09 -0.26 -0.34
C THR A 244 -13.35 -1.23 0.54
N VAL A 245 -13.08 -0.82 1.77
CA VAL A 245 -12.45 -1.62 2.83
C VAL A 245 -13.54 -2.07 3.79
N ARG A 246 -13.60 -3.36 4.07
CA ARG A 246 -14.34 -3.93 5.17
C ARG A 246 -13.35 -4.25 6.29
N PHE A 247 -13.64 -3.76 7.46
CA PHE A 247 -12.87 -4.03 8.67
C PHE A 247 -13.41 -5.22 9.45
#